data_4062ccf48264db3685bb1a9fc84b0bfa
#
_entry.id   4062ccf48264db3685bb1a9fc84b0bfa
#
_cell.length_a   1.000
_cell.length_b   1.000
_cell.length_c   1.000
_cell.angle_alpha   90.00
_cell.angle_beta   90.00
_cell.angle_gamma   90.00
#
_symmetry.space_group_name_H-M   'P 1'
#
loop_
_entity.id
_entity.type
_entity.pdbx_description
1 polymer ?
#
loop_
_entity_poly.entity_id
_entity_poly.type
_entity_poly.pdbx_seq_one_letter_code
_entity_poly.pdbx_strand_id
1 'polypeptide(L)'
;RLAPGMTHLAACEPREPLAIRGEAAEKLGRMACGAAGILVIRGESGSGKRLICRHALAQAGKGALFADLRDGLDDIPGMVRYTAAAALLAGACPCFLHGEALDTPEKPLESVFEEAVGNLPDRCAPVFLLTENNYRACGLSNRRVIFTYELPETTQEERAALFDAFLDGWTLGPGIDTRELSAKFRFTPMQIYNAVRQAKGAAAESARRMIGAEEIHRCCYGQAVHRLDALAAKVRPAYDWDDLILPPGQVRLLREACAHVRQSYKVYGQWGFGGRVQYGRGVSMLFAGPPGTGKTMGAQVIANQLHMELY
;
A
#
# COMPACT_ATOMS: atom_id res chain seq x y z
N ARG A 1 -19.13 -4.77 -26.48
CA ARG A 1 -19.05 -5.03 -25.03
C ARG A 1 -17.67 -5.58 -24.71
N LEU A 2 -17.05 -5.14 -23.63
CA LEU A 2 -15.79 -5.70 -23.13
C LEU A 2 -16.06 -7.12 -22.56
N ALA A 3 -15.03 -7.98 -22.66
CA ALA A 3 -15.10 -9.28 -22.00
C ALA A 3 -15.11 -9.13 -20.47
N PRO A 4 -15.59 -10.13 -19.70
CA PRO A 4 -15.46 -10.15 -18.26
C PRO A 4 -14.00 -9.90 -17.82
N GLY A 5 -13.80 -9.22 -16.71
CA GLY A 5 -12.46 -8.87 -16.21
C GLY A 5 -11.78 -7.66 -16.87
N MET A 6 -12.36 -7.06 -17.91
CA MET A 6 -11.80 -5.91 -18.61
C MET A 6 -12.45 -4.60 -18.18
N THR A 7 -11.64 -3.58 -17.93
CA THR A 7 -12.08 -2.22 -17.60
C THR A 7 -11.43 -1.21 -18.54
N HIS A 8 -12.24 -0.50 -19.33
CA HIS A 8 -11.77 0.61 -20.17
C HIS A 8 -11.87 1.94 -19.42
N LEU A 9 -10.80 2.70 -19.46
CA LEU A 9 -10.74 4.08 -18.96
C LEU A 9 -10.26 4.98 -20.09
N ALA A 10 -11.13 5.91 -20.51
CA ALA A 10 -10.82 6.87 -21.57
C ALA A 10 -9.63 7.77 -21.19
N ALA A 11 -9.04 8.41 -22.19
CA ALA A 11 -7.99 9.43 -22.01
C ALA A 11 -8.58 10.72 -21.41
N CYS A 12 -9.00 10.68 -20.18
CA CYS A 12 -9.44 11.83 -19.39
C CYS A 12 -8.68 11.88 -18.09
N GLU A 13 -8.61 13.05 -17.47
CA GLU A 13 -8.00 13.18 -16.13
C GLU A 13 -8.64 12.17 -15.19
N PRO A 14 -7.80 11.38 -14.47
CA PRO A 14 -8.31 10.48 -13.46
C PRO A 14 -9.11 11.26 -12.42
N ARG A 15 -10.30 10.78 -12.07
CA ARG A 15 -11.15 11.43 -11.05
C ARG A 15 -10.50 11.47 -9.68
N GLU A 16 -9.58 10.55 -9.43
CA GLU A 16 -8.83 10.46 -8.19
C GLU A 16 -7.50 11.19 -8.36
N PRO A 17 -7.23 12.25 -7.59
CA PRO A 17 -5.97 12.96 -7.67
C PRO A 17 -4.80 12.06 -7.23
N LEU A 18 -3.64 12.30 -7.83
CA LEU A 18 -2.41 11.62 -7.44
C LEU A 18 -1.75 12.43 -6.32
N ALA A 19 -2.01 12.06 -5.07
CA ALA A 19 -1.49 12.77 -3.90
C ALA A 19 0.03 12.63 -3.73
N ILE A 20 0.61 11.55 -4.29
CA ILE A 20 2.04 11.25 -4.22
C ILE A 20 2.52 10.73 -5.58
N ARG A 21 3.85 10.73 -5.80
CA ARG A 21 4.50 10.08 -6.96
C ARG A 21 4.15 10.69 -8.33
N GLY A 22 3.87 11.99 -8.38
CA GLY A 22 3.64 12.72 -9.64
C GLY A 22 4.79 12.54 -10.63
N GLU A 23 6.05 12.62 -10.17
CA GLU A 23 7.25 12.42 -10.99
C GLU A 23 7.31 11.02 -11.60
N ALA A 24 6.87 9.98 -10.89
CA ALA A 24 6.79 8.63 -11.42
C ALA A 24 5.79 8.53 -12.58
N ALA A 25 4.61 9.15 -12.42
CA ALA A 25 3.61 9.21 -13.49
C ALA A 25 4.13 9.98 -14.72
N GLU A 26 4.81 11.11 -14.52
CA GLU A 26 5.42 11.87 -15.61
C GLU A 26 6.50 11.08 -16.36
N LYS A 27 7.37 10.40 -15.63
CA LYS A 27 8.42 9.56 -16.22
C LYS A 27 7.82 8.44 -17.04
N LEU A 28 6.83 7.74 -16.51
CA LEU A 28 6.10 6.68 -17.22
C LEU A 28 5.33 7.24 -18.43
N GLY A 29 4.75 8.44 -18.32
CA GLY A 29 4.07 9.13 -19.43
C GLY A 29 5.02 9.43 -20.59
N ARG A 30 6.23 9.96 -20.30
CA ARG A 30 7.28 10.16 -21.31
C ARG A 30 7.72 8.85 -21.97
N MET A 31 7.87 7.78 -21.18
CA MET A 31 8.18 6.45 -21.71
C MET A 31 7.05 5.91 -22.59
N ALA A 32 5.79 6.14 -22.22
CA ALA A 32 4.63 5.72 -23.00
C ALA A 32 4.51 6.44 -24.35
N CYS A 33 5.04 7.65 -24.48
CA CYS A 33 5.09 8.37 -25.76
C CYS A 33 6.18 7.85 -26.71
N GLY A 34 7.30 7.38 -26.17
CA GLY A 34 8.49 7.00 -26.95
C GLY A 34 8.73 5.50 -27.09
N ALA A 35 8.09 4.67 -26.28
CA ALA A 35 8.43 3.24 -26.24
C ALA A 35 7.54 2.41 -27.17
N ALA A 36 8.17 1.63 -28.03
CA ALA A 36 7.53 0.57 -28.81
C ALA A 36 7.63 -0.80 -28.09
N GLY A 37 7.60 -0.81 -26.75
CA GLY A 37 7.94 -1.98 -25.94
C GLY A 37 6.90 -2.36 -24.89
N ILE A 38 7.34 -3.19 -23.96
CA ILE A 38 6.59 -3.59 -22.76
C ILE A 38 7.08 -2.73 -21.59
N LEU A 39 6.16 -2.04 -20.92
CA LEU A 39 6.42 -1.26 -19.71
C LEU A 39 5.95 -2.06 -18.49
N VAL A 40 6.87 -2.65 -17.78
CA VAL A 40 6.62 -3.41 -16.55
C VAL A 40 6.66 -2.46 -15.37
N ILE A 41 5.55 -2.30 -14.66
CA ILE A 41 5.49 -1.55 -13.40
C ILE A 41 5.47 -2.55 -12.25
N ARG A 42 6.58 -2.61 -11.51
CA ARG A 42 6.74 -3.50 -10.35
C ARG A 42 6.49 -2.74 -9.06
N GLY A 43 5.90 -3.40 -8.09
CA GLY A 43 5.67 -2.86 -6.76
C GLY A 43 4.73 -3.76 -5.95
N GLU A 44 4.73 -3.61 -4.65
CA GLU A 44 3.88 -4.42 -3.77
C GLU A 44 2.37 -4.22 -4.03
N SER A 45 1.56 -5.14 -3.54
CA SER A 45 0.11 -5.05 -3.62
C SER A 45 -0.39 -3.77 -2.93
N GLY A 46 -1.31 -3.07 -3.58
CA GLY A 46 -1.84 -1.81 -3.01
C GLY A 46 -0.94 -0.58 -3.15
N SER A 47 0.24 -0.68 -3.80
CA SER A 47 1.18 0.44 -4.00
C SER A 47 0.69 1.56 -4.93
N GLY A 48 -0.48 1.39 -5.57
CA GLY A 48 -1.06 2.39 -6.47
C GLY A 48 -0.64 2.26 -7.94
N LYS A 49 -0.02 1.14 -8.35
CA LYS A 49 0.42 0.88 -9.74
C LYS A 49 -0.62 1.26 -10.80
N ARG A 50 -1.87 0.82 -10.60
CA ARG A 50 -2.97 1.08 -11.54
C ARG A 50 -3.28 2.58 -11.67
N LEU A 51 -3.29 3.31 -10.55
CA LEU A 51 -3.56 4.75 -10.53
C LEU A 51 -2.43 5.52 -11.23
N ILE A 52 -1.18 5.20 -10.92
CA ILE A 52 -0.01 5.82 -11.57
C ILE A 52 0.00 5.55 -13.07
N CYS A 53 -0.29 4.30 -13.51
CA CYS A 53 -0.42 3.96 -14.92
C CYS A 53 -1.50 4.80 -15.62
N ARG A 54 -2.66 4.99 -14.98
CA ARG A 54 -3.74 5.85 -15.52
C ARG A 54 -3.30 7.29 -15.70
N HIS A 55 -2.65 7.87 -14.69
CA HIS A 55 -2.13 9.23 -14.76
C HIS A 55 -1.07 9.38 -15.85
N ALA A 56 -0.14 8.43 -15.95
CA ALA A 56 0.89 8.42 -16.97
C ALA A 56 0.29 8.39 -18.39
N LEU A 57 -0.71 7.54 -18.62
CA LEU A 57 -1.37 7.45 -19.91
C LEU A 57 -2.24 8.67 -20.21
N ALA A 58 -2.93 9.23 -19.23
CA ALA A 58 -3.70 10.46 -19.41
C ALA A 58 -2.80 11.65 -19.82
N GLN A 59 -1.62 11.79 -19.21
CA GLN A 59 -0.61 12.79 -19.61
C GLN A 59 -0.09 12.57 -21.04
N ALA A 60 -0.03 11.30 -21.47
CA ALA A 60 0.32 10.95 -22.85
C ALA A 60 -0.86 11.09 -23.84
N GLY A 61 -2.03 11.57 -23.40
CA GLY A 61 -3.24 11.69 -24.22
C GLY A 61 -3.86 10.35 -24.62
N LYS A 62 -3.53 9.25 -23.90
CA LYS A 62 -3.99 7.89 -24.22
C LYS A 62 -4.92 7.35 -23.14
N GLY A 63 -5.89 6.55 -23.55
CA GLY A 63 -6.71 5.76 -22.63
C GLY A 63 -5.96 4.53 -22.10
N ALA A 64 -6.54 3.88 -21.10
CA ALA A 64 -6.05 2.63 -20.56
C ALA A 64 -7.14 1.55 -20.66
N LEU A 65 -6.82 0.39 -21.21
CA LEU A 65 -7.67 -0.79 -21.16
C LEU A 65 -7.00 -1.83 -20.26
N PHE A 66 -7.58 -2.04 -19.07
CA PHE A 66 -7.08 -3.00 -18.10
C PHE A 66 -7.70 -4.37 -18.30
N ALA A 67 -6.86 -5.40 -18.28
CA ALA A 67 -7.24 -6.81 -18.29
C ALA A 67 -6.52 -7.53 -17.15
N ASP A 68 -7.26 -8.38 -16.40
CA ASP A 68 -6.70 -9.16 -15.30
C ASP A 68 -6.20 -10.50 -15.85
N LEU A 69 -4.90 -10.76 -15.73
CA LEU A 69 -4.29 -11.99 -16.22
C LEU A 69 -4.83 -13.25 -15.55
N ARG A 70 -5.30 -13.14 -14.32
CA ARG A 70 -5.90 -14.28 -13.59
C ARG A 70 -7.15 -14.84 -14.26
N ASP A 71 -7.84 -14.02 -15.06
CA ASP A 71 -9.06 -14.43 -15.76
C ASP A 71 -8.77 -15.13 -17.11
N GLY A 72 -7.50 -15.22 -17.53
CA GLY A 72 -7.13 -15.74 -18.85
C GLY A 72 -5.88 -16.60 -18.89
N LEU A 73 -5.52 -17.25 -17.80
CA LEU A 73 -4.32 -18.09 -17.71
C LEU A 73 -4.38 -19.32 -18.64
N ASP A 74 -5.58 -19.79 -18.99
CA ASP A 74 -5.76 -20.92 -19.89
C ASP A 74 -5.49 -20.58 -21.37
N ASP A 75 -5.69 -19.30 -21.77
CA ASP A 75 -5.41 -18.81 -23.15
C ASP A 75 -4.79 -17.41 -23.12
N ILE A 76 -3.57 -17.30 -22.63
CA ILE A 76 -2.81 -16.04 -22.60
C ILE A 76 -2.68 -15.41 -23.99
N PRO A 77 -2.31 -16.13 -25.07
CA PRO A 77 -2.22 -15.55 -26.40
C PRO A 77 -3.54 -14.97 -26.92
N GLY A 78 -4.66 -15.65 -26.65
CA GLY A 78 -6.00 -15.16 -27.01
C GLY A 78 -6.36 -13.89 -26.24
N MET A 79 -6.13 -13.90 -24.93
CA MET A 79 -6.36 -12.73 -24.06
C MET A 79 -5.53 -11.52 -24.49
N VAL A 80 -4.24 -11.70 -24.78
CA VAL A 80 -3.35 -10.62 -25.21
C VAL A 80 -3.85 -10.03 -26.54
N ARG A 81 -4.15 -10.87 -27.55
CA ARG A 81 -4.65 -10.41 -28.82
C ARG A 81 -5.97 -9.67 -28.70
N TYR A 82 -6.92 -10.22 -27.95
CA TYR A 82 -8.22 -9.59 -27.73
C TYR A 82 -8.11 -8.25 -27.03
N THR A 83 -7.32 -8.18 -25.93
CA THR A 83 -7.10 -6.95 -25.18
C THR A 83 -6.44 -5.88 -26.06
N ALA A 84 -5.43 -6.25 -26.84
CA ALA A 84 -4.74 -5.32 -27.75
C ALA A 84 -5.67 -4.80 -28.85
N ALA A 85 -6.51 -5.65 -29.45
CA ALA A 85 -7.47 -5.24 -30.45
C ALA A 85 -8.55 -4.30 -29.88
N ALA A 86 -9.08 -4.63 -28.71
CA ALA A 86 -10.05 -3.79 -28.00
C ALA A 86 -9.45 -2.42 -27.59
N ALA A 87 -8.20 -2.43 -27.11
CA ALA A 87 -7.48 -1.21 -26.75
C ALA A 87 -7.27 -0.31 -27.99
N LEU A 88 -6.85 -0.90 -29.12
CA LEU A 88 -6.66 -0.17 -30.37
C LEU A 88 -7.96 0.50 -30.85
N LEU A 89 -9.09 -0.22 -30.82
CA LEU A 89 -10.39 0.33 -31.19
C LEU A 89 -10.86 1.46 -30.25
N ALA A 90 -10.46 1.41 -29.00
CA ALA A 90 -10.81 2.41 -28.00
C ALA A 90 -9.82 3.58 -27.91
N GLY A 91 -8.76 3.62 -28.73
CA GLY A 91 -7.70 4.63 -28.63
C GLY A 91 -6.93 4.55 -27.30
N ALA A 92 -6.80 3.34 -26.75
CA ALA A 92 -6.20 3.08 -25.45
C ALA A 92 -4.95 2.22 -25.56
N CYS A 93 -4.16 2.17 -24.48
CA CYS A 93 -3.07 1.22 -24.34
C CYS A 93 -3.54 -0.03 -23.59
N PRO A 94 -3.11 -1.24 -24.00
CA PRO A 94 -3.40 -2.46 -23.27
C PRO A 94 -2.56 -2.50 -22.00
N CYS A 95 -3.22 -2.76 -20.87
CA CYS A 95 -2.64 -2.79 -19.54
C CYS A 95 -3.04 -4.10 -18.84
N PHE A 96 -2.07 -4.96 -18.56
CA PHE A 96 -2.29 -6.23 -17.90
C PHE A 96 -2.00 -6.11 -16.41
N LEU A 97 -2.94 -6.59 -15.59
CA LEU A 97 -2.85 -6.62 -14.13
C LEU A 97 -2.39 -8.01 -13.68
N HIS A 98 -1.80 -8.06 -12.49
CA HIS A 98 -1.40 -9.30 -11.83
C HIS A 98 -0.40 -10.14 -12.65
N GLY A 99 0.68 -9.47 -13.09
CA GLY A 99 1.77 -10.14 -13.80
C GLY A 99 2.42 -11.29 -13.01
N GLU A 100 2.34 -11.26 -11.68
CA GLU A 100 2.77 -12.35 -10.80
C GLU A 100 2.01 -13.65 -11.02
N ALA A 101 0.82 -13.63 -11.61
CA ALA A 101 0.05 -14.83 -11.95
C ALA A 101 0.70 -15.65 -13.09
N LEU A 102 1.64 -15.05 -13.81
CA LEU A 102 2.43 -15.74 -14.85
C LEU A 102 3.55 -16.60 -14.25
N ASP A 103 3.98 -16.33 -13.02
CA ASP A 103 5.02 -17.08 -12.31
C ASP A 103 4.43 -18.37 -11.72
N THR A 104 4.31 -19.39 -12.56
CA THR A 104 3.81 -20.69 -12.16
C THR A 104 4.93 -21.75 -12.18
N PRO A 105 5.01 -22.61 -11.14
CA PRO A 105 6.05 -23.65 -11.07
C PRO A 105 6.01 -24.67 -12.21
N GLU A 106 4.84 -24.84 -12.85
CA GLU A 106 4.60 -25.91 -13.82
C GLU A 106 4.81 -25.47 -15.27
N LYS A 107 4.67 -24.18 -15.59
CA LYS A 107 4.81 -23.64 -16.95
C LYS A 107 5.41 -22.23 -16.93
N PRO A 108 6.36 -21.93 -17.80
CA PRO A 108 6.89 -20.57 -17.95
C PRO A 108 5.89 -19.68 -18.73
N LEU A 109 4.77 -19.29 -18.07
CA LEU A 109 3.72 -18.48 -18.68
C LEU A 109 4.21 -17.08 -19.03
N GLU A 110 5.26 -16.60 -18.38
CA GLU A 110 5.94 -15.34 -18.75
C GLU A 110 6.44 -15.36 -20.18
N SER A 111 7.08 -16.45 -20.61
CA SER A 111 7.58 -16.57 -21.98
C SER A 111 6.44 -16.60 -23.00
N VAL A 112 5.34 -17.24 -22.67
CA VAL A 112 4.11 -17.28 -23.50
C VAL A 112 3.50 -15.89 -23.63
N PHE A 113 3.45 -15.14 -22.53
CA PHE A 113 2.96 -13.77 -22.52
C PHE A 113 3.87 -12.85 -23.33
N GLU A 114 5.19 -12.89 -23.11
CA GLU A 114 6.18 -12.07 -23.85
C GLU A 114 6.15 -12.37 -25.35
N GLU A 115 6.02 -13.62 -25.75
CA GLU A 115 5.87 -14.01 -27.16
C GLU A 115 4.56 -13.48 -27.75
N ALA A 116 3.45 -13.63 -27.02
CA ALA A 116 2.15 -13.14 -27.47
C ALA A 116 2.15 -11.61 -27.67
N VAL A 117 2.74 -10.85 -26.72
CA VAL A 117 2.93 -9.39 -26.86
C VAL A 117 3.90 -9.06 -27.99
N GLY A 118 4.99 -9.81 -28.15
CA GLY A 118 5.95 -9.65 -29.22
C GLY A 118 5.37 -9.78 -30.63
N ASN A 119 4.33 -10.58 -30.78
CA ASN A 119 3.60 -10.80 -32.04
C ASN A 119 2.52 -9.73 -32.33
N LEU A 120 2.27 -8.79 -31.42
CA LEU A 120 1.32 -7.70 -31.67
C LEU A 120 1.88 -6.68 -32.68
N PRO A 121 1.02 -6.01 -33.47
CA PRO A 121 1.45 -4.89 -34.31
C PRO A 121 2.02 -3.74 -33.47
N ASP A 122 2.97 -2.99 -34.03
CA ASP A 122 3.64 -1.86 -33.33
C ASP A 122 2.65 -0.77 -32.88
N ARG A 123 1.56 -0.58 -33.61
CA ARG A 123 0.48 0.35 -33.24
C ARG A 123 -0.21 0.02 -31.91
N CYS A 124 -0.04 -1.22 -31.40
CA CYS A 124 -0.56 -1.61 -30.10
C CYS A 124 0.39 -1.27 -28.95
N ALA A 125 1.57 -0.72 -29.22
CA ALA A 125 2.54 -0.34 -28.22
C ALA A 125 2.26 1.08 -27.67
N PRO A 126 2.68 1.35 -26.41
CA PRO A 126 3.27 0.42 -25.47
C PRO A 126 2.23 -0.50 -24.83
N VAL A 127 2.69 -1.66 -24.36
CA VAL A 127 1.91 -2.57 -23.52
C VAL A 127 2.36 -2.41 -22.08
N PHE A 128 1.44 -2.26 -21.15
CA PHE A 128 1.75 -2.18 -19.73
C PHE A 128 1.53 -3.53 -19.06
N LEU A 129 2.46 -3.93 -18.19
CA LEU A 129 2.33 -5.06 -17.29
C LEU A 129 2.52 -4.58 -15.86
N LEU A 130 1.49 -4.71 -15.04
CA LEU A 130 1.51 -4.34 -13.63
C LEU A 130 1.67 -5.61 -12.80
N THR A 131 2.71 -5.66 -11.96
CA THR A 131 3.07 -6.88 -11.24
C THR A 131 3.56 -6.59 -9.82
N GLU A 132 3.63 -7.60 -8.98
CA GLU A 132 4.28 -7.54 -7.68
C GLU A 132 5.80 -7.75 -7.79
N ASN A 133 6.53 -7.63 -6.68
CA ASN A 133 8.00 -7.64 -6.70
C ASN A 133 8.63 -8.97 -7.17
N ASN A 134 7.87 -10.05 -7.20
CA ASN A 134 8.39 -11.38 -7.52
C ASN A 134 8.52 -11.67 -9.03
N TYR A 135 7.84 -10.89 -9.89
CA TYR A 135 7.92 -11.12 -11.33
C TYR A 135 9.33 -10.84 -11.86
N ARG A 136 9.85 -11.77 -12.62
CA ARG A 136 11.12 -11.61 -13.35
C ARG A 136 10.82 -11.67 -14.84
N ALA A 137 11.02 -10.55 -15.53
CA ALA A 137 10.96 -10.55 -16.98
C ALA A 137 12.02 -11.50 -17.55
N CYS A 138 11.60 -12.44 -18.38
CA CYS A 138 12.50 -13.46 -18.93
C CYS A 138 13.40 -12.92 -20.02
N GLY A 139 13.13 -11.72 -20.54
CA GLY A 139 13.93 -11.05 -21.57
C GLY A 139 13.95 -11.78 -22.92
N LEU A 140 13.06 -12.75 -23.13
CA LEU A 140 13.03 -13.59 -24.33
C LEU A 140 12.40 -12.92 -25.55
N SER A 141 11.84 -11.73 -25.39
CA SER A 141 11.24 -11.03 -26.52
C SER A 141 12.33 -10.36 -27.38
N ASN A 142 12.90 -11.10 -28.31
CA ASN A 142 13.77 -10.55 -29.38
C ASN A 142 13.07 -9.48 -30.23
N ARG A 143 11.78 -9.24 -30.04
CA ARG A 143 10.96 -8.34 -30.87
C ARG A 143 10.57 -7.03 -30.18
N ARG A 144 10.57 -6.96 -28.83
CA ARG A 144 10.19 -5.76 -28.09
C ARG A 144 11.10 -5.52 -26.90
N VAL A 145 11.47 -4.27 -26.68
CA VAL A 145 12.27 -3.88 -25.52
C VAL A 145 11.38 -3.89 -24.27
N ILE A 146 11.88 -4.46 -23.19
CA ILE A 146 11.21 -4.47 -21.89
C ILE A 146 11.83 -3.40 -21.02
N PHE A 147 11.01 -2.46 -20.56
CA PHE A 147 11.38 -1.42 -19.61
C PHE A 147 10.75 -1.73 -18.27
N THR A 148 11.55 -1.91 -17.25
CA THR A 148 11.03 -2.12 -15.88
C THR A 148 11.13 -0.84 -15.08
N TYR A 149 10.02 -0.45 -14.47
CA TYR A 149 9.94 0.63 -13.50
C TYR A 149 9.53 0.06 -12.15
N GLU A 150 10.40 0.20 -11.16
CA GLU A 150 10.15 -0.27 -9.80
C GLU A 150 9.59 0.88 -8.96
N LEU A 151 8.40 0.67 -8.39
CA LEU A 151 7.81 1.57 -7.42
C LEU A 151 8.41 1.25 -6.05
N PRO A 152 9.13 2.20 -5.44
CA PRO A 152 9.66 1.99 -4.11
C PRO A 152 8.53 1.87 -3.07
N GLU A 153 8.83 1.32 -1.91
CA GLU A 153 7.94 1.39 -0.75
C GLU A 153 7.60 2.85 -0.43
N THR A 154 6.41 3.08 0.14
CA THR A 154 6.01 4.44 0.54
C THR A 154 6.89 4.93 1.67
N THR A 155 7.44 6.14 1.52
CA THR A 155 8.14 6.82 2.60
C THR A 155 7.15 7.24 3.70
N GLN A 156 7.67 7.64 4.85
CA GLN A 156 6.81 8.13 5.93
C GLN A 156 6.12 9.43 5.55
N GLU A 157 6.83 10.32 4.86
CA GLU A 157 6.29 11.59 4.37
C GLU A 157 5.18 11.37 3.34
N GLU A 158 5.37 10.43 2.42
CA GLU A 158 4.33 10.05 1.45
C GLU A 158 3.10 9.50 2.15
N ARG A 159 3.27 8.64 3.18
CA ARG A 159 2.13 8.12 3.95
C ARG A 159 1.40 9.22 4.71
N ALA A 160 2.12 10.19 5.31
CA ALA A 160 1.49 11.32 5.99
C ALA A 160 0.67 12.15 5.00
N ALA A 161 1.23 12.46 3.83
CA ALA A 161 0.53 13.19 2.76
C ALA A 161 -0.72 12.44 2.26
N LEU A 162 -0.68 11.11 2.21
CA LEU A 162 -1.85 10.29 1.86
C LEU A 162 -2.93 10.34 2.94
N PHE A 163 -2.55 10.27 4.23
CA PHE A 163 -3.51 10.43 5.32
C PHE A 163 -4.17 11.81 5.25
N ASP A 164 -3.37 12.88 5.07
CA ASP A 164 -3.89 14.25 4.95
C ASP A 164 -4.85 14.39 3.76
N ALA A 165 -4.46 13.90 2.59
CA ALA A 165 -5.30 13.96 1.38
C ALA A 165 -6.59 13.15 1.53
N PHE A 166 -6.52 11.96 2.11
CA PHE A 166 -7.72 11.12 2.27
C PHE A 166 -8.61 11.57 3.43
N LEU A 167 -8.10 12.27 4.43
CA LEU A 167 -8.86 12.84 5.54
C LEU A 167 -9.42 14.24 5.23
N ASP A 168 -9.05 14.83 4.10
CA ASP A 168 -9.53 16.16 3.72
C ASP A 168 -11.06 16.27 3.79
N GLY A 169 -11.52 17.43 4.29
CA GLY A 169 -12.94 17.73 4.52
C GLY A 169 -13.55 17.06 5.76
N TRP A 170 -12.76 16.40 6.61
CA TRP A 170 -13.19 15.83 7.89
C TRP A 170 -12.45 16.45 9.07
N THR A 171 -13.18 16.66 10.19
CA THR A 171 -12.55 17.13 11.42
C THR A 171 -11.92 15.95 12.16
N LEU A 172 -10.67 16.11 12.55
CA LEU A 172 -9.98 15.13 13.39
C LEU A 172 -10.19 15.47 14.88
N GLY A 173 -10.52 14.46 15.64
CA GLY A 173 -10.62 14.58 17.10
C GLY A 173 -9.26 14.89 17.73
N PRO A 174 -9.26 15.32 19.00
CA PRO A 174 -8.01 15.63 19.70
C PRO A 174 -7.11 14.38 19.77
N GLY A 175 -5.79 14.59 19.64
CA GLY A 175 -4.79 13.54 19.75
C GLY A 175 -4.53 12.75 18.47
N ILE A 176 -5.10 13.13 17.32
CA ILE A 176 -4.78 12.53 16.02
C ILE A 176 -3.73 13.38 15.31
N ASP A 177 -2.56 12.81 15.07
CA ASP A 177 -1.52 13.35 14.20
C ASP A 177 -1.27 12.36 13.04
N THR A 178 -1.48 12.80 11.81
CA THR A 178 -1.25 11.99 10.60
C THR A 178 0.20 11.56 10.45
N ARG A 179 1.12 12.33 10.98
CA ARG A 179 2.56 11.99 11.02
C ARG A 179 2.82 10.86 12.00
N GLU A 180 2.16 10.86 13.15
CA GLU A 180 2.24 9.76 14.11
C GLU A 180 1.63 8.48 13.53
N LEU A 181 0.46 8.57 12.88
CA LEU A 181 -0.15 7.44 12.18
C LEU A 181 0.78 6.89 11.09
N SER A 182 1.41 7.74 10.29
CA SER A 182 2.33 7.33 9.22
C SER A 182 3.60 6.67 9.74
N ALA A 183 4.07 7.04 10.92
CA ALA A 183 5.21 6.41 11.58
C ALA A 183 4.85 5.03 12.16
N LYS A 184 3.65 4.93 12.75
CA LYS A 184 3.15 3.72 13.41
C LYS A 184 2.76 2.64 12.39
N PHE A 185 2.09 3.04 11.30
CA PHE A 185 1.57 2.11 10.29
C PHE A 185 2.34 2.25 8.97
N ARG A 186 3.13 1.23 8.64
CA ARG A 186 3.85 1.14 7.36
C ARG A 186 2.92 0.57 6.28
N PHE A 187 1.94 1.35 5.92
CA PHE A 187 0.89 0.95 4.99
C PHE A 187 1.20 1.31 3.54
N THR A 188 0.67 0.52 2.64
CA THR A 188 0.53 0.87 1.24
C THR A 188 -0.55 1.95 1.06
N PRO A 189 -0.54 2.68 -0.06
CA PRO A 189 -1.58 3.67 -0.36
C PRO A 189 -3.01 3.11 -0.27
N MET A 190 -3.23 1.86 -0.69
CA MET A 190 -4.54 1.23 -0.64
C MET A 190 -4.98 0.90 0.80
N GLN A 191 -4.05 0.47 1.65
CA GLN A 191 -4.36 0.22 3.06
C GLN A 191 -4.73 1.51 3.79
N ILE A 192 -4.02 2.62 3.52
CA ILE A 192 -4.37 3.94 4.06
C ILE A 192 -5.76 4.37 3.58
N TYR A 193 -6.03 4.25 2.28
CA TYR A 193 -7.33 4.56 1.70
C TYR A 193 -8.46 3.76 2.37
N ASN A 194 -8.28 2.46 2.52
CA ASN A 194 -9.29 1.58 3.13
C ASN A 194 -9.50 1.92 4.61
N ALA A 195 -8.44 2.15 5.39
CA ALA A 195 -8.53 2.54 6.80
C ALA A 195 -9.32 3.85 6.96
N VAL A 196 -8.96 4.87 6.19
CA VAL A 196 -9.64 6.17 6.24
C VAL A 196 -11.09 6.08 5.78
N ARG A 197 -11.37 5.31 4.72
CA ARG A 197 -12.72 5.10 4.21
C ARG A 197 -13.62 4.42 5.26
N GLN A 198 -13.09 3.42 5.96
CA GLN A 198 -13.81 2.75 7.05
C GLN A 198 -14.07 3.71 8.21
N ALA A 199 -13.08 4.51 8.62
CA ALA A 199 -13.23 5.49 9.67
C ALA A 199 -14.27 6.57 9.29
N LYS A 200 -14.25 7.06 8.06
CA LYS A 200 -15.26 7.98 7.52
C LYS A 200 -16.66 7.36 7.54
N GLY A 201 -16.81 6.10 7.18
CA GLY A 201 -18.08 5.37 7.21
C GLY A 201 -18.65 5.29 8.62
N ALA A 202 -17.85 4.88 9.59
CA ALA A 202 -18.26 4.78 10.99
C ALA A 202 -18.60 6.15 11.60
N ALA A 203 -17.84 7.19 11.30
CA ALA A 203 -18.13 8.55 11.74
C ALA A 203 -19.43 9.11 11.12
N ALA A 204 -19.72 8.77 9.87
CA ALA A 204 -20.95 9.17 9.19
C ALA A 204 -22.20 8.54 9.82
N GLU A 205 -22.13 7.28 10.27
CA GLU A 205 -23.22 6.61 11.00
C GLU A 205 -23.57 7.36 12.28
N SER A 206 -22.61 8.00 12.93
CA SER A 206 -22.79 8.78 14.15
C SER A 206 -23.31 10.20 13.90
N ALA A 207 -23.65 10.58 12.66
CA ALA A 207 -23.98 11.95 12.21
C ALA A 207 -22.91 13.01 12.59
N ARG A 208 -21.70 12.59 12.90
CA ARG A 208 -20.56 13.42 13.27
C ARG A 208 -19.58 13.42 12.12
N ARG A 209 -19.25 14.59 11.57
CA ARG A 209 -18.12 14.73 10.61
C ARG A 209 -16.76 14.80 11.34
N MET A 210 -16.64 14.12 12.47
CA MET A 210 -15.44 14.11 13.30
C MET A 210 -15.00 12.66 13.51
N ILE A 211 -13.80 12.34 13.12
CA ILE A 211 -13.18 11.03 13.30
C ILE A 211 -12.44 11.01 14.64
N GLY A 212 -12.78 10.08 15.53
CA GLY A 212 -12.11 9.90 16.82
C GLY A 212 -10.79 9.15 16.73
N ALA A 213 -9.88 9.37 17.71
CA ALA A 213 -8.59 8.69 17.73
C ALA A 213 -8.71 7.17 17.82
N GLU A 214 -9.59 6.63 18.69
CA GLU A 214 -9.83 5.19 18.79
C GLU A 214 -10.35 4.61 17.48
N GLU A 215 -11.21 5.34 16.79
CA GLU A 215 -11.84 4.91 15.56
C GLU A 215 -10.82 4.76 14.42
N ILE A 216 -9.99 5.80 14.17
CA ILE A 216 -8.97 5.72 13.14
C ILE A 216 -7.92 4.66 13.44
N HIS A 217 -7.50 4.51 14.71
CA HIS A 217 -6.57 3.46 15.11
C HIS A 217 -7.16 2.07 14.91
N ARG A 218 -8.42 1.84 15.31
CA ARG A 218 -9.11 0.57 15.09
C ARG A 218 -9.18 0.22 13.60
N CYS A 219 -9.51 1.19 12.73
CA CYS A 219 -9.57 0.97 11.29
C CYS A 219 -8.19 0.69 10.70
N CYS A 220 -7.13 1.37 11.18
CA CYS A 220 -5.76 1.08 10.79
C CYS A 220 -5.36 -0.33 11.21
N TYR A 221 -5.62 -0.75 12.43
CA TYR A 221 -5.32 -2.12 12.85
C TYR A 221 -6.08 -3.16 12.03
N GLY A 222 -7.32 -2.87 11.63
CA GLY A 222 -8.08 -3.75 10.74
C GLY A 222 -7.47 -3.93 9.34
N GLN A 223 -6.59 -3.01 8.89
CA GLN A 223 -5.85 -3.14 7.64
C GLN A 223 -4.49 -3.84 7.80
N ALA A 224 -3.99 -3.94 9.03
CA ALA A 224 -2.78 -4.69 9.30
C ALA A 224 -3.10 -6.19 9.21
N VAL A 225 -2.50 -6.86 8.22
CA VAL A 225 -2.64 -8.33 8.10
C VAL A 225 -1.78 -8.98 9.17
N HIS A 226 -2.40 -9.38 10.26
CA HIS A 226 -1.69 -10.02 11.36
C HIS A 226 -1.59 -11.53 11.13
N ARG A 227 -0.40 -12.01 10.73
CA ARG A 227 -0.06 -13.43 10.84
C ARG A 227 -0.03 -13.92 12.30
N LEU A 228 -0.02 -12.98 13.25
CA LEU A 228 0.01 -13.27 14.69
C LEU A 228 -1.29 -13.89 15.18
N ASP A 229 -2.43 -13.61 14.58
CA ASP A 229 -3.73 -14.18 14.98
C ASP A 229 -3.77 -15.72 14.89
N ALA A 230 -2.92 -16.29 14.02
CA ALA A 230 -2.78 -17.75 13.91
C ALA A 230 -1.79 -18.34 14.93
N LEU A 231 -0.94 -17.54 15.57
CA LEU A 231 0.18 -17.98 16.42
C LEU A 231 0.05 -17.55 17.88
N ALA A 232 -0.74 -16.51 18.17
CA ALA A 232 -0.87 -15.93 19.50
C ALA A 232 -2.31 -15.45 19.77
N ALA A 233 -2.74 -15.52 21.02
CA ALA A 233 -4.04 -15.04 21.43
C ALA A 233 -4.03 -13.51 21.63
N LYS A 234 -4.95 -12.81 20.99
CA LYS A 234 -5.13 -11.37 21.17
C LYS A 234 -5.75 -11.05 22.51
N VAL A 235 -5.10 -10.21 23.29
CA VAL A 235 -5.56 -9.72 24.59
C VAL A 235 -6.14 -8.32 24.41
N ARG A 236 -7.36 -8.10 24.88
CA ARG A 236 -7.96 -6.74 24.92
C ARG A 236 -7.45 -6.02 26.18
N PRO A 237 -6.72 -4.90 26.04
CA PRO A 237 -6.28 -4.13 27.20
C PRO A 237 -7.52 -3.61 27.98
N ALA A 238 -7.63 -4.00 29.24
CA ALA A 238 -8.76 -3.64 30.10
C ALA A 238 -8.37 -2.66 31.21
N TYR A 239 -7.06 -2.41 31.40
CA TYR A 239 -6.54 -1.63 32.51
C TYR A 239 -5.92 -0.31 32.04
N ASP A 240 -5.98 0.70 32.90
CA ASP A 240 -5.34 2.00 32.71
C ASP A 240 -4.33 2.32 33.83
N TRP A 241 -3.80 3.56 33.86
CA TRP A 241 -2.82 3.96 34.85
C TRP A 241 -3.35 4.00 36.28
N ASP A 242 -4.64 4.18 36.49
CA ASP A 242 -5.26 4.31 37.80
C ASP A 242 -5.43 2.91 38.44
N ASP A 243 -5.50 1.87 37.61
CA ASP A 243 -5.53 0.46 38.07
C ASP A 243 -4.15 -0.06 38.49
N LEU A 244 -3.07 0.60 38.07
CA LEU A 244 -1.70 0.09 38.22
C LEU A 244 -1.01 0.66 39.47
N ILE A 245 -1.07 -0.10 40.56
CA ILE A 245 -0.43 0.28 41.83
C ILE A 245 1.00 -0.25 41.87
N LEU A 246 1.96 0.63 41.63
CA LEU A 246 3.40 0.33 41.64
C LEU A 246 4.19 1.42 42.38
N PRO A 247 5.41 1.12 42.86
CA PRO A 247 6.31 2.14 43.37
C PRO A 247 6.53 3.27 42.35
N PRO A 248 6.63 4.55 42.80
CA PRO A 248 6.70 5.71 41.90
C PRO A 248 7.83 5.63 40.87
N GLY A 249 8.96 5.02 41.23
CA GLY A 249 10.09 4.82 40.31
C GLY A 249 9.75 3.90 39.14
N GLN A 250 8.97 2.85 39.38
CA GLN A 250 8.55 1.91 38.33
C GLN A 250 7.50 2.56 37.40
N VAL A 251 6.53 3.28 37.94
CA VAL A 251 5.55 4.03 37.13
C VAL A 251 6.26 5.02 36.23
N ARG A 252 7.28 5.72 36.73
CA ARG A 252 8.09 6.65 35.93
C ARG A 252 8.78 5.95 34.77
N LEU A 253 9.43 4.82 35.00
CA LEU A 253 10.09 4.03 33.94
C LEU A 253 9.12 3.60 32.85
N LEU A 254 7.92 3.15 33.21
CA LEU A 254 6.89 2.76 32.26
C LEU A 254 6.41 3.97 31.44
N ARG A 255 6.22 5.11 32.08
CA ARG A 255 5.83 6.36 31.39
C ARG A 255 6.94 6.87 30.47
N GLU A 256 8.21 6.77 30.85
CA GLU A 256 9.37 7.07 30.01
C GLU A 256 9.41 6.16 28.79
N ALA A 257 9.16 4.85 28.95
CA ALA A 257 9.07 3.91 27.83
C ALA A 257 7.95 4.28 26.85
N CYS A 258 6.77 4.64 27.36
CA CYS A 258 5.68 5.16 26.52
C CYS A 258 6.07 6.45 25.78
N ALA A 259 6.76 7.36 26.46
CA ALA A 259 7.25 8.60 25.85
C ALA A 259 8.28 8.32 24.74
N HIS A 260 9.17 7.35 24.92
CA HIS A 260 10.12 6.89 23.89
C HIS A 260 9.41 6.43 22.64
N VAL A 261 8.38 5.59 22.77
CA VAL A 261 7.59 5.10 21.62
C VAL A 261 6.91 6.27 20.91
N ARG A 262 6.25 7.17 21.65
CA ARG A 262 5.54 8.33 21.08
C ARG A 262 6.47 9.30 20.37
N GLN A 263 7.66 9.56 20.96
CA GLN A 263 8.62 10.52 20.41
C GLN A 263 9.55 9.92 19.34
N SER A 264 9.44 8.62 19.08
CA SER A 264 10.31 7.92 18.11
C SER A 264 10.29 8.60 16.73
N TYR A 265 9.12 9.07 16.28
CA TYR A 265 9.00 9.82 15.03
C TYR A 265 9.82 11.11 15.05
N LYS A 266 9.73 11.89 16.13
CA LYS A 266 10.45 13.16 16.24
C LYS A 266 11.95 12.94 16.23
N VAL A 267 12.42 11.93 16.95
CA VAL A 267 13.84 11.61 17.06
C VAL A 267 14.39 11.01 15.77
N TYR A 268 13.76 9.98 15.26
CA TYR A 268 14.28 9.24 14.10
C TYR A 268 13.92 9.90 12.76
N GLY A 269 12.74 10.53 12.66
CA GLY A 269 12.28 11.22 11.46
C GLY A 269 12.75 12.68 11.42
N GLN A 270 12.19 13.55 12.27
CA GLN A 270 12.45 14.99 12.20
C GLN A 270 13.89 15.39 12.52
N TRP A 271 14.51 14.75 13.52
CA TRP A 271 15.91 15.05 13.89
C TRP A 271 16.93 14.27 13.05
N GLY A 272 16.48 13.41 12.15
CA GLY A 272 17.34 12.70 11.19
C GLY A 272 18.20 11.59 11.78
N PHE A 273 17.98 11.16 13.03
CA PHE A 273 18.74 10.05 13.62
C PHE A 273 18.42 8.70 12.96
N GLY A 274 17.30 8.59 12.22
CA GLY A 274 16.89 7.37 11.54
C GLY A 274 17.90 6.84 10.51
N GLY A 275 18.65 7.73 9.86
CA GLY A 275 19.71 7.34 8.92
C GLY A 275 20.96 6.78 9.60
N ARG A 276 21.19 7.11 10.89
CA ARG A 276 22.37 6.70 11.66
C ARG A 276 22.15 5.44 12.50
N VAL A 277 20.89 5.12 12.82
CA VAL A 277 20.52 3.99 13.67
C VAL A 277 19.80 2.95 12.82
N GLN A 278 20.54 1.92 12.39
CA GLN A 278 19.98 0.84 11.54
C GLN A 278 19.19 -0.20 12.34
N TYR A 279 19.48 -0.37 13.63
CA TYR A 279 18.87 -1.39 14.52
C TYR A 279 18.39 -0.76 15.83
N GLY A 280 17.46 -1.45 16.53
CA GLY A 280 17.05 -1.06 17.88
C GLY A 280 16.11 0.14 17.97
N ARG A 281 15.29 0.39 16.95
CA ARG A 281 14.28 1.47 16.95
C ARG A 281 13.06 1.16 17.83
N GLY A 282 12.88 -0.10 18.20
CA GLY A 282 11.82 -0.54 19.10
C GLY A 282 12.23 -0.42 20.56
N VAL A 283 11.25 -0.27 21.44
CA VAL A 283 11.45 -0.32 22.89
C VAL A 283 11.23 -1.75 23.36
N SER A 284 12.27 -2.39 23.92
CA SER A 284 12.17 -3.71 24.53
C SER A 284 12.07 -3.56 26.05
N MET A 285 11.03 -4.16 26.63
CA MET A 285 10.80 -4.12 28.09
C MET A 285 10.71 -5.54 28.62
N LEU A 286 11.44 -5.81 29.73
CA LEU A 286 11.36 -7.06 30.45
C LEU A 286 10.60 -6.85 31.76
N PHE A 287 9.46 -7.52 31.90
CA PHE A 287 8.70 -7.57 33.15
C PHE A 287 9.09 -8.82 33.95
N ALA A 288 9.85 -8.64 35.01
CA ALA A 288 10.32 -9.72 35.88
C ALA A 288 9.75 -9.55 37.28
N GLY A 289 9.46 -10.68 37.95
CA GLY A 289 8.94 -10.72 39.32
C GLY A 289 8.09 -11.96 39.61
N PRO A 290 7.71 -12.19 40.87
CA PRO A 290 6.83 -13.30 41.25
C PRO A 290 5.47 -13.28 40.57
N PRO A 291 4.72 -14.40 40.54
CA PRO A 291 3.31 -14.39 40.09
C PRO A 291 2.47 -13.40 40.90
N GLY A 292 1.49 -12.77 40.23
CA GLY A 292 0.55 -11.81 40.89
C GLY A 292 1.09 -10.38 41.07
N THR A 293 2.30 -10.04 40.62
CA THR A 293 2.90 -8.70 40.80
C THR A 293 2.48 -7.68 39.70
N GLY A 294 1.43 -7.94 38.93
CA GLY A 294 0.90 -6.98 37.96
C GLY A 294 1.65 -6.90 36.63
N LYS A 295 2.54 -7.85 36.28
CA LYS A 295 3.32 -7.84 35.03
C LYS A 295 2.44 -7.73 33.77
N THR A 296 1.44 -8.59 33.67
CA THR A 296 0.48 -8.58 32.55
C THR A 296 -0.38 -7.34 32.55
N MET A 297 -0.78 -6.83 33.74
CA MET A 297 -1.50 -5.59 33.88
C MET A 297 -0.67 -4.40 33.37
N GLY A 298 0.63 -4.33 33.76
CA GLY A 298 1.53 -3.30 33.23
C GLY A 298 1.66 -3.30 31.71
N ALA A 299 1.74 -4.49 31.10
CA ALA A 299 1.75 -4.61 29.63
C ALA A 299 0.43 -4.12 29.01
N GLN A 300 -0.71 -4.42 29.63
CA GLN A 300 -2.02 -3.95 29.16
C GLN A 300 -2.16 -2.42 29.26
N VAL A 301 -1.73 -1.82 30.38
CA VAL A 301 -1.73 -0.35 30.55
C VAL A 301 -0.90 0.35 29.50
N ILE A 302 0.31 -0.19 29.18
CA ILE A 302 1.14 0.37 28.11
C ILE A 302 0.48 0.23 26.75
N ALA A 303 -0.06 -0.95 26.44
CA ALA A 303 -0.75 -1.19 25.17
C ALA A 303 -1.96 -0.25 25.00
N ASN A 304 -2.75 -0.04 26.06
CA ASN A 304 -3.87 0.91 26.08
C ASN A 304 -3.37 2.34 25.84
N GLN A 305 -2.38 2.79 26.60
CA GLN A 305 -1.80 4.15 26.51
C GLN A 305 -1.21 4.47 25.12
N LEU A 306 -0.67 3.47 24.43
CA LEU A 306 -0.06 3.62 23.11
C LEU A 306 -1.03 3.26 21.98
N HIS A 307 -2.26 2.90 22.30
CA HIS A 307 -3.22 2.36 21.35
C HIS A 307 -2.61 1.25 20.49
N MET A 308 -1.98 0.27 21.13
CA MET A 308 -1.33 -0.86 20.48
C MET A 308 -2.11 -2.15 20.75
N GLU A 309 -2.04 -3.08 19.79
CA GLU A 309 -2.57 -4.42 20.00
C GLU A 309 -1.62 -5.22 20.90
N LEU A 310 -2.18 -6.07 21.76
CA LEU A 310 -1.45 -6.94 22.68
C LEU A 310 -1.77 -8.40 22.34
N TYR A 311 -0.71 -9.16 22.16
CA TYR A 311 -0.77 -10.59 21.88
C TYR A 311 0.03 -11.38 22.92
#